data_d53673a5cb40b44ccf67d3e27ae76a97
#
_entry.id   d53673a5cb40b44ccf67d3e27ae76a97
#
_cell.length_a   1.000
_cell.length_b   1.000
_cell.length_c   1.000
_cell.angle_alpha   90.00
_cell.angle_beta   90.00
_cell.angle_gamma   90.00
#
_symmetry.space_group_name_H-M   'P 1'
#
loop_
_entity.id
_entity.type
_entity.pdbx_description
1 polymer ?
#
loop_
_entity_poly.entity_id
_entity_poly.type
_entity_poly.pdbx_seq_one_letter_code
_entity_poly.pdbx_strand_id
1 'polypeptide(L)'
;LESRLKINPQLAMKAFSDFQEFESPGGESPALLSYHGLAYQNLEAESLGLEDFAFAGGSLRILSAFYGVLRPGDAIKPYRLEFQWGFQPGGKSLYHFWGDSIYRELFRNGDTVINLASREYSKTVSPFLKTGDRMITCDFLTFRRGKLITLAALAKMARGRMARFLIDNRIREPEGLREFSWEGYEFSPEHSDGENFRFVQRF
;
A
#
# COMPACT_ATOMS: atom_id res chain seq x y z
N LEU A 1 -11.18 -21.94 -7.48
CA LEU A 1 -10.79 -20.55 -7.21
C LEU A 1 -11.33 -20.04 -5.88
N GLU A 2 -12.64 -20.16 -5.62
CA GLU A 2 -13.33 -19.66 -4.42
C GLU A 2 -12.63 -20.04 -3.10
N SER A 3 -12.38 -21.33 -2.92
CA SER A 3 -11.74 -21.86 -1.70
C SER A 3 -10.28 -21.44 -1.54
N ARG A 4 -9.57 -21.25 -2.65
CA ARG A 4 -8.16 -20.82 -2.64
C ARG A 4 -8.01 -19.31 -2.44
N LEU A 5 -8.92 -18.52 -3.03
CA LEU A 5 -8.89 -17.05 -2.94
C LEU A 5 -9.71 -16.52 -1.76
N LYS A 6 -10.47 -17.39 -1.05
CA LYS A 6 -11.33 -17.02 0.09
C LYS A 6 -12.28 -15.86 -0.24
N ILE A 7 -12.87 -15.88 -1.41
CA ILE A 7 -13.78 -14.86 -1.94
C ILE A 7 -15.13 -15.47 -2.29
N ASN A 8 -16.15 -14.60 -2.41
CA ASN A 8 -17.48 -15.05 -2.81
C ASN A 8 -17.52 -15.51 -4.28
N PRO A 9 -18.54 -16.28 -4.71
CA PRO A 9 -18.66 -16.83 -6.06
C PRO A 9 -18.59 -15.78 -7.16
N GLN A 10 -19.24 -14.63 -7.00
CA GLN A 10 -19.26 -13.57 -8.02
C GLN A 10 -17.86 -12.99 -8.26
N LEU A 11 -17.10 -12.72 -7.18
CA LEU A 11 -15.72 -12.26 -7.28
C LEU A 11 -14.80 -13.34 -7.86
N ALA A 12 -15.07 -14.62 -7.57
CA ALA A 12 -14.30 -15.72 -8.15
C ALA A 12 -14.53 -15.85 -9.65
N MET A 13 -15.78 -15.70 -10.12
CA MET A 13 -16.10 -15.68 -11.55
C MET A 13 -15.44 -14.50 -12.27
N LYS A 14 -15.52 -13.30 -11.68
CA LYS A 14 -14.86 -12.13 -12.25
C LYS A 14 -13.34 -12.34 -12.34
N ALA A 15 -12.70 -12.78 -11.28
CA ALA A 15 -11.27 -13.08 -11.30
C ALA A 15 -10.89 -14.15 -12.33
N PHE A 16 -11.74 -15.14 -12.54
CA PHE A 16 -11.54 -16.16 -13.58
C PHE A 16 -11.62 -15.55 -14.99
N SER A 17 -12.63 -14.71 -15.27
CA SER A 17 -12.76 -14.00 -16.54
C SER A 17 -11.53 -13.09 -16.78
N ASP A 18 -11.15 -12.29 -15.78
CA ASP A 18 -9.98 -11.40 -15.86
C ASP A 18 -8.70 -12.18 -16.23
N PHE A 19 -8.51 -13.39 -15.66
CA PHE A 19 -7.35 -14.23 -16.00
C PHE A 19 -7.46 -14.90 -17.39
N GLN A 20 -8.66 -15.26 -17.85
CA GLN A 20 -8.86 -15.80 -19.21
C GLN A 20 -8.52 -14.75 -20.28
N GLU A 21 -8.87 -13.51 -20.04
CA GLU A 21 -8.65 -12.39 -20.95
C GLU A 21 -7.27 -11.73 -20.76
N PHE A 22 -6.45 -12.22 -19.83
CA PHE A 22 -5.20 -11.56 -19.44
C PHE A 22 -4.21 -11.38 -20.60
N GLU A 23 -4.11 -12.35 -21.51
CA GLU A 23 -3.24 -12.30 -22.68
C GLU A 23 -3.86 -11.59 -23.88
N SER A 24 -5.15 -11.24 -23.83
CA SER A 24 -5.82 -10.50 -24.90
C SER A 24 -5.26 -9.07 -25.01
N PRO A 25 -5.12 -8.50 -26.21
CA PRO A 25 -4.69 -7.11 -26.38
C PRO A 25 -5.66 -6.13 -25.73
N GLY A 26 -5.11 -5.05 -25.13
CA GLY A 26 -5.90 -3.98 -24.50
C GLY A 26 -6.38 -4.31 -23.09
N GLY A 27 -7.17 -3.40 -22.52
CA GLY A 27 -7.72 -3.51 -21.17
C GLY A 27 -6.77 -3.05 -20.06
N GLU A 28 -5.60 -2.51 -20.41
CA GLU A 28 -4.67 -1.93 -19.46
C GLU A 28 -5.13 -0.53 -19.01
N SER A 29 -4.89 -0.23 -17.74
CA SER A 29 -5.11 1.09 -17.14
C SER A 29 -3.98 1.45 -16.20
N PRO A 30 -3.73 2.74 -15.91
CA PRO A 30 -2.73 3.15 -14.95
C PRO A 30 -2.96 2.48 -13.59
N ALA A 31 -1.92 1.94 -12.98
CA ALA A 31 -2.01 1.17 -11.74
C ALA A 31 -2.74 1.95 -10.63
N LEU A 32 -2.40 3.22 -10.43
CA LEU A 32 -3.03 4.03 -9.38
C LEU A 32 -4.54 4.19 -9.56
N LEU A 33 -5.05 4.17 -10.79
CA LEU A 33 -6.47 4.28 -11.13
C LEU A 33 -7.18 2.92 -11.18
N SER A 34 -6.42 1.82 -11.15
CA SER A 34 -6.98 0.45 -11.27
C SER A 34 -7.36 -0.18 -9.95
N TYR A 35 -6.79 0.27 -8.83
CA TYR A 35 -7.07 -0.28 -7.50
C TYR A 35 -8.25 0.41 -6.82
N HIS A 36 -9.19 -0.36 -6.24
CA HIS A 36 -10.45 0.15 -5.66
C HIS A 36 -10.63 -0.11 -4.15
N GLY A 37 -9.60 -0.54 -3.42
CA GLY A 37 -9.68 -0.76 -1.97
C GLY A 37 -9.85 0.57 -1.20
N LEU A 38 -10.26 0.50 0.08
CA LEU A 38 -10.53 1.69 0.92
C LEU A 38 -9.39 2.72 0.92
N ALA A 39 -8.13 2.28 0.86
CA ALA A 39 -7.00 3.21 0.78
C ALA A 39 -7.01 3.99 -0.55
N TYR A 40 -7.24 3.32 -1.68
CA TYR A 40 -7.28 3.97 -2.99
C TYR A 40 -8.48 4.89 -3.15
N GLN A 41 -9.66 4.51 -2.63
CA GLN A 41 -10.84 5.37 -2.61
C GLN A 41 -10.57 6.66 -1.82
N ASN A 42 -9.82 6.58 -0.71
CA ASN A 42 -9.48 7.73 0.11
C ASN A 42 -8.25 8.51 -0.39
N LEU A 43 -7.44 7.94 -1.28
CA LEU A 43 -6.43 8.67 -2.02
C LEU A 43 -7.06 9.56 -3.10
N GLU A 44 -8.22 9.15 -3.63
CA GLU A 44 -8.98 9.92 -4.64
C GLU A 44 -8.12 10.22 -5.89
N ALA A 45 -7.45 9.18 -6.41
CA ALA A 45 -6.48 9.34 -7.50
C ALA A 45 -7.07 9.97 -8.77
N GLU A 46 -8.37 9.79 -9.04
CA GLU A 46 -9.08 10.36 -10.18
C GLU A 46 -9.16 11.90 -10.13
N SER A 47 -9.02 12.49 -8.93
CA SER A 47 -9.03 13.93 -8.73
C SER A 47 -7.65 14.59 -8.79
N LEU A 48 -6.57 13.81 -9.00
CA LEU A 48 -5.22 14.34 -9.13
C LEU A 48 -5.04 15.09 -10.46
N GLY A 49 -4.46 16.29 -10.39
CA GLY A 49 -3.99 17.00 -11.58
C GLY A 49 -2.76 16.33 -12.20
N LEU A 50 -2.39 16.75 -13.39
CA LEU A 50 -1.23 16.19 -14.11
C LEU A 50 0.09 16.31 -13.31
N GLU A 51 0.29 17.45 -12.65
CA GLU A 51 1.48 17.69 -11.83
C GLU A 51 1.50 16.80 -10.58
N ASP A 52 0.33 16.57 -9.96
CA ASP A 52 0.18 15.69 -8.81
C ASP A 52 0.47 14.24 -9.18
N PHE A 53 -0.08 13.82 -10.33
CA PHE A 53 0.17 12.48 -10.86
C PHE A 53 1.64 12.27 -11.22
N ALA A 54 2.30 13.29 -11.79
CA ALA A 54 3.73 13.27 -12.07
C ALA A 54 4.57 13.16 -10.77
N PHE A 55 4.22 13.95 -9.75
CA PHE A 55 4.87 13.85 -8.44
C PHE A 55 4.69 12.46 -7.82
N ALA A 56 3.47 11.93 -7.84
CA ALA A 56 3.17 10.57 -7.38
C ALA A 56 3.99 9.53 -8.16
N GLY A 57 4.14 9.68 -9.47
CA GLY A 57 4.96 8.81 -10.33
C GLY A 57 6.41 8.70 -9.88
N GLY A 58 6.96 9.81 -9.39
CA GLY A 58 8.32 9.87 -8.83
C GLY A 58 8.45 9.27 -7.43
N SER A 59 7.44 9.40 -6.57
CA SER A 59 7.52 9.12 -5.14
C SER A 59 6.70 7.93 -4.67
N LEU A 60 5.50 7.69 -5.21
CA LEU A 60 4.63 6.61 -4.78
C LEU A 60 5.01 5.28 -5.42
N ARG A 61 4.94 4.20 -4.64
CA ARG A 61 5.07 2.81 -5.10
C ARG A 61 3.88 2.00 -4.60
N ILE A 62 3.35 1.15 -5.46
CA ILE A 62 2.23 0.26 -5.16
C ILE A 62 2.78 -1.16 -5.09
N LEU A 63 2.57 -1.82 -3.95
CA LEU A 63 2.97 -3.22 -3.78
C LEU A 63 1.87 -4.14 -4.27
N SER A 64 2.22 -5.07 -5.14
CA SER A 64 1.32 -6.02 -5.76
C SER A 64 1.84 -7.45 -5.58
N ALA A 65 0.94 -8.36 -5.20
CA ALA A 65 1.28 -9.78 -5.12
C ALA A 65 1.53 -10.40 -6.51
N PHE A 66 0.98 -9.79 -7.57
CA PHE A 66 1.10 -10.24 -8.95
C PHE A 66 2.22 -9.51 -9.71
N TYR A 67 2.28 -8.18 -9.63
CA TYR A 67 3.22 -7.36 -10.40
C TYR A 67 4.48 -6.96 -9.62
N GLY A 68 4.55 -7.20 -8.31
CA GLY A 68 5.67 -6.79 -7.45
C GLY A 68 5.58 -5.32 -7.04
N VAL A 69 6.39 -4.45 -7.61
CA VAL A 69 6.40 -3.00 -7.35
C VAL A 69 5.93 -2.26 -8.59
N LEU A 70 4.91 -1.44 -8.45
CA LEU A 70 4.35 -0.62 -9.52
C LEU A 70 4.50 0.87 -9.22
N ARG A 71 4.67 1.65 -10.27
CA ARG A 71 4.50 3.10 -10.26
C ARG A 71 3.04 3.47 -10.58
N PRO A 72 2.57 4.64 -10.20
CA PRO A 72 1.22 5.12 -10.50
C PRO A 72 0.77 4.97 -11.95
N GLY A 73 1.66 5.23 -12.91
CA GLY A 73 1.37 5.21 -14.33
C GLY A 73 1.62 3.87 -15.03
N ASP A 74 2.11 2.85 -14.33
CA ASP A 74 2.35 1.54 -14.95
C ASP A 74 1.03 0.95 -15.45
N ALA A 75 1.04 0.48 -16.69
CA ALA A 75 -0.12 -0.14 -17.32
C ALA A 75 -0.35 -1.54 -16.75
N ILE A 76 -1.50 -1.77 -16.12
CA ILE A 76 -1.86 -3.07 -15.56
C ILE A 76 -3.23 -3.52 -16.02
N LYS A 77 -3.40 -4.84 -16.07
CA LYS A 77 -4.71 -5.47 -16.26
C LYS A 77 -5.34 -5.84 -14.93
N PRO A 78 -6.66 -5.94 -14.87
CA PRO A 78 -7.36 -6.42 -13.69
C PRO A 78 -6.87 -7.81 -13.28
N TYR A 79 -6.66 -7.98 -12.00
CA TYR A 79 -6.31 -9.27 -11.39
C TYR A 79 -6.80 -9.31 -9.95
N ARG A 80 -6.79 -10.50 -9.35
CA ARG A 80 -7.06 -10.66 -7.93
C ARG A 80 -6.11 -11.67 -7.32
N LEU A 81 -5.15 -11.17 -6.57
CA LEU A 81 -4.16 -11.95 -5.84
C LEU A 81 -3.67 -11.17 -4.62
N GLU A 82 -3.56 -11.85 -3.47
CA GLU A 82 -3.02 -11.31 -2.23
C GLU A 82 -1.93 -12.23 -1.69
N PHE A 83 -0.94 -11.71 -0.94
CA PHE A 83 0.20 -12.49 -0.46
C PHE A 83 -0.18 -13.63 0.48
N GLN A 84 -1.25 -13.46 1.27
CA GLN A 84 -1.70 -14.46 2.25
C GLN A 84 -2.57 -15.57 1.63
N TRP A 85 -2.88 -15.48 0.36
CA TRP A 85 -3.68 -16.53 -0.28
C TRP A 85 -2.86 -17.80 -0.52
N GLY A 86 -3.55 -18.94 -0.52
CA GLY A 86 -2.94 -20.25 -0.69
C GLY A 86 -2.40 -20.54 -2.11
N PHE A 87 -2.20 -19.51 -2.94
CA PHE A 87 -1.56 -19.66 -4.24
C PHE A 87 -0.05 -19.85 -4.07
N GLN A 88 0.48 -20.93 -4.62
CA GLN A 88 1.87 -21.35 -4.45
C GLN A 88 2.52 -21.63 -5.82
N PRO A 89 3.04 -20.62 -6.49
CA PRO A 89 3.75 -20.82 -7.76
C PRO A 89 5.00 -21.68 -7.53
N GLY A 90 5.12 -22.78 -8.29
CA GLY A 90 6.20 -23.73 -8.11
C GLY A 90 6.28 -24.37 -6.70
N GLY A 91 5.14 -24.50 -6.01
CA GLY A 91 5.06 -25.08 -4.66
C GLY A 91 5.53 -24.17 -3.51
N LYS A 92 5.81 -22.90 -3.77
CA LYS A 92 6.33 -21.94 -2.79
C LYS A 92 5.31 -20.82 -2.52
N SER A 93 5.31 -20.25 -1.32
CA SER A 93 4.47 -19.08 -1.02
C SER A 93 4.87 -17.88 -1.88
N LEU A 94 3.94 -16.93 -2.08
CA LEU A 94 4.22 -15.68 -2.81
C LEU A 94 5.33 -14.86 -2.14
N TYR A 95 5.46 -14.89 -0.81
CA TYR A 95 6.60 -14.28 -0.12
C TYR A 95 7.94 -14.89 -0.53
N HIS A 96 7.97 -16.21 -0.67
CA HIS A 96 9.18 -16.92 -1.11
C HIS A 96 9.45 -16.69 -2.60
N PHE A 97 8.40 -16.64 -3.43
CA PHE A 97 8.52 -16.36 -4.88
C PHE A 97 9.16 -14.99 -5.12
N TRP A 98 8.70 -13.95 -4.43
CA TRP A 98 9.26 -12.60 -4.57
C TRP A 98 10.62 -12.44 -3.87
N GLY A 99 10.89 -13.20 -2.79
CA GLY A 99 12.11 -13.09 -2.01
C GLY A 99 12.40 -11.64 -1.62
N ASP A 100 13.59 -11.17 -1.90
CA ASP A 100 14.05 -9.81 -1.64
C ASP A 100 13.84 -8.82 -2.81
N SER A 101 13.19 -9.26 -3.91
CA SER A 101 13.08 -8.44 -5.13
C SER A 101 12.32 -7.13 -4.90
N ILE A 102 11.24 -7.16 -4.10
CA ILE A 102 10.47 -5.97 -3.76
C ILE A 102 11.30 -5.00 -2.93
N TYR A 103 12.01 -5.51 -1.92
CA TYR A 103 12.95 -4.73 -1.11
C TYR A 103 14.02 -4.07 -1.99
N ARG A 104 14.69 -4.82 -2.87
CA ARG A 104 15.75 -4.29 -3.74
C ARG A 104 15.25 -3.18 -4.66
N GLU A 105 14.03 -3.28 -5.18
CA GLU A 105 13.45 -2.22 -6.02
C GLU A 105 13.15 -0.96 -5.20
N LEU A 106 12.59 -1.09 -4.01
CA LEU A 106 12.26 0.06 -3.16
C LEU A 106 13.50 0.80 -2.64
N PHE A 107 14.56 0.08 -2.31
CA PHE A 107 15.79 0.64 -1.75
C PHE A 107 16.92 0.80 -2.76
N ARG A 108 16.63 0.66 -4.06
CA ARG A 108 17.65 0.73 -5.12
C ARG A 108 18.48 2.01 -5.10
N ASN A 109 17.87 3.13 -4.75
CA ASN A 109 18.52 4.45 -4.73
C ASN A 109 18.98 4.87 -3.32
N GLY A 110 18.79 4.04 -2.29
CA GLY A 110 19.08 4.41 -0.90
C GLY A 110 18.12 5.42 -0.31
N ASP A 111 16.92 5.55 -0.87
CA ASP A 111 15.90 6.51 -0.44
C ASP A 111 15.29 6.09 0.91
N THR A 112 14.76 7.07 1.66
CA THR A 112 13.89 6.79 2.81
C THR A 112 12.53 6.31 2.30
N VAL A 113 12.07 5.17 2.83
CA VAL A 113 10.77 4.59 2.47
C VAL A 113 9.73 4.90 3.54
N ILE A 114 8.64 5.57 3.17
CA ILE A 114 7.45 5.75 4.01
C ILE A 114 6.52 4.57 3.78
N ASN A 115 6.36 3.73 4.81
CA ASN A 115 5.53 2.55 4.74
C ASN A 115 4.08 2.84 5.15
N LEU A 116 3.21 2.94 4.15
CA LEU A 116 1.76 3.00 4.29
C LEU A 116 1.08 1.66 3.97
N ALA A 117 1.85 0.62 3.67
CA ALA A 117 1.33 -0.69 3.36
C ALA A 117 0.79 -1.40 4.61
N SER A 118 -0.11 -2.36 4.42
CA SER A 118 -0.54 -3.23 5.51
C SER A 118 0.60 -4.19 5.92
N ARG A 119 0.48 -4.77 7.13
CA ARG A 119 1.45 -5.75 7.62
C ARG A 119 1.66 -6.93 6.65
N GLU A 120 0.62 -7.31 5.90
CA GLU A 120 0.72 -8.33 4.86
C GLU A 120 1.74 -7.95 3.78
N TYR A 121 1.63 -6.73 3.26
CA TYR A 121 2.49 -6.24 2.18
C TYR A 121 3.88 -5.82 2.70
N SER A 122 3.98 -5.19 3.87
CA SER A 122 5.29 -4.80 4.43
C SER A 122 6.19 -5.98 4.79
N LYS A 123 5.63 -7.19 4.99
CA LYS A 123 6.41 -8.42 5.14
C LYS A 123 7.25 -8.81 3.92
N THR A 124 6.98 -8.24 2.75
CA THR A 124 7.82 -8.43 1.56
C THR A 124 9.09 -7.58 1.59
N VAL A 125 9.19 -6.66 2.55
CA VAL A 125 10.29 -5.68 2.68
C VAL A 125 11.02 -5.83 4.00
N SER A 126 10.29 -5.79 5.12
CA SER A 126 10.86 -5.68 6.45
C SER A 126 11.90 -6.75 6.84
N PRO A 127 11.80 -8.04 6.40
CA PRO A 127 12.81 -9.04 6.73
C PRO A 127 14.16 -8.84 6.01
N PHE A 128 14.19 -7.99 5.00
CA PHE A 128 15.37 -7.78 4.14
C PHE A 128 16.08 -6.46 4.41
N LEU A 129 15.55 -5.62 5.32
CA LEU A 129 16.16 -4.35 5.70
C LEU A 129 17.58 -4.56 6.24
N LYS A 130 18.51 -3.71 5.81
CA LYS A 130 19.92 -3.73 6.19
C LYS A 130 20.26 -2.55 7.10
N THR A 131 21.39 -2.63 7.76
CA THR A 131 21.93 -1.49 8.50
C THR A 131 22.13 -0.30 7.55
N GLY A 132 21.51 0.84 7.90
CA GLY A 132 21.51 2.06 7.09
C GLY A 132 20.27 2.27 6.25
N ASP A 133 19.44 1.25 6.02
CA ASP A 133 18.12 1.44 5.39
C ASP A 133 17.19 2.19 6.34
N ARG A 134 16.43 3.14 5.79
CA ARG A 134 15.46 3.90 6.56
C ARG A 134 14.05 3.62 6.05
N MET A 135 13.26 2.89 6.84
CA MET A 135 11.85 2.66 6.59
C MET A 135 11.01 3.17 7.75
N ILE A 136 10.18 4.19 7.51
CA ILE A 136 9.29 4.76 8.52
C ILE A 136 7.89 4.21 8.30
N THR A 137 7.38 3.49 9.29
CA THR A 137 6.02 2.93 9.26
C THR A 137 5.04 3.90 9.91
N CYS A 138 3.96 4.22 9.19
CA CYS A 138 2.87 5.03 9.71
C CYS A 138 1.75 4.13 10.24
N ASP A 139 1.54 4.16 11.54
CA ASP A 139 0.47 3.44 12.24
C ASP A 139 -0.67 4.39 12.60
N PHE A 140 -1.91 3.97 12.32
CA PHE A 140 -3.13 4.72 12.66
C PHE A 140 -3.88 3.98 13.76
N LEU A 141 -3.87 4.58 14.95
CA LEU A 141 -4.36 3.97 16.18
C LEU A 141 -5.53 4.79 16.75
N THR A 142 -6.52 4.10 17.26
CA THR A 142 -7.67 4.73 17.94
C THR A 142 -7.60 4.40 19.42
N PHE A 143 -7.72 5.41 20.28
CA PHE A 143 -7.81 5.21 21.72
C PHE A 143 -9.22 4.74 22.08
N ARG A 144 -9.35 3.50 22.54
CA ARG A 144 -10.64 2.92 22.91
C ARG A 144 -10.52 2.05 24.15
N ARG A 145 -11.39 2.32 25.14
CA ARG A 145 -11.45 1.57 26.42
C ARG A 145 -10.07 1.46 27.11
N GLY A 146 -9.33 2.57 27.16
CA GLY A 146 -8.01 2.63 27.81
C GLY A 146 -6.87 2.00 27.02
N LYS A 147 -7.06 1.66 25.74
CA LYS A 147 -6.03 1.02 24.90
C LYS A 147 -5.97 1.65 23.51
N LEU A 148 -4.79 1.67 22.95
CA LEU A 148 -4.58 1.98 21.54
C LEU A 148 -4.79 0.71 20.71
N ILE A 149 -5.72 0.78 19.76
CA ILE A 149 -6.05 -0.31 18.86
C ILE A 149 -6.08 0.17 17.41
N THR A 150 -5.82 -0.71 16.48
CA THR A 150 -6.02 -0.45 15.04
C THR A 150 -7.43 -0.83 14.64
N LEU A 151 -8.22 0.12 14.16
CA LEU A 151 -9.51 -0.13 13.51
C LEU A 151 -9.25 -0.31 12.00
N ALA A 152 -9.36 -1.55 11.52
CA ALA A 152 -8.87 -1.94 10.19
C ALA A 152 -9.41 -1.08 9.04
N ALA A 153 -10.70 -0.73 9.04
CA ALA A 153 -11.30 0.12 8.01
C ALA A 153 -10.74 1.55 8.07
N LEU A 154 -10.75 2.17 9.26
CA LEU A 154 -10.24 3.53 9.46
C LEU A 154 -8.75 3.64 9.13
N ALA A 155 -7.94 2.66 9.56
CA ALA A 155 -6.52 2.64 9.22
C ALA A 155 -6.26 2.52 7.71
N LYS A 156 -7.10 1.78 6.96
CA LYS A 156 -7.00 1.74 5.50
C LYS A 156 -7.34 3.09 4.87
N MET A 157 -8.41 3.73 5.33
CA MET A 157 -8.81 5.06 4.87
C MET A 157 -7.72 6.09 5.17
N ALA A 158 -7.21 6.12 6.41
CA ALA A 158 -6.16 7.04 6.83
C ALA A 158 -4.86 6.89 6.02
N ARG A 159 -4.47 5.66 5.64
CA ARG A 159 -3.34 5.43 4.73
C ARG A 159 -3.56 6.07 3.36
N GLY A 160 -4.75 5.97 2.81
CA GLY A 160 -5.10 6.64 1.55
C GLY A 160 -5.05 8.17 1.68
N ARG A 161 -5.62 8.72 2.76
CA ARG A 161 -5.56 10.16 3.05
C ARG A 161 -4.14 10.65 3.29
N MET A 162 -3.31 9.87 3.97
CA MET A 162 -1.88 10.19 4.14
C MET A 162 -1.16 10.21 2.79
N ALA A 163 -1.37 9.22 1.93
CA ALA A 163 -0.78 9.21 0.59
C ALA A 163 -1.22 10.45 -0.22
N ARG A 164 -2.50 10.82 -0.14
CA ARG A 164 -3.03 12.05 -0.76
C ARG A 164 -2.37 13.29 -0.17
N PHE A 165 -2.28 13.41 1.14
CA PHE A 165 -1.63 14.51 1.83
C PHE A 165 -0.16 14.71 1.39
N LEU A 166 0.58 13.61 1.27
CA LEU A 166 1.96 13.63 0.76
C LEU A 166 2.05 14.19 -0.66
N ILE A 167 1.11 13.83 -1.52
CA ILE A 167 1.06 14.29 -2.91
C ILE A 167 0.69 15.76 -2.98
N ASP A 168 -0.40 16.16 -2.33
CA ASP A 168 -0.93 17.54 -2.38
C ASP A 168 0.08 18.55 -1.84
N ASN A 169 0.84 18.18 -0.80
CA ASN A 169 1.82 19.07 -0.14
C ASN A 169 3.25 18.86 -0.63
N ARG A 170 3.49 18.03 -1.65
CA ARG A 170 4.84 17.75 -2.21
C ARG A 170 5.85 17.34 -1.15
N ILE A 171 5.41 16.60 -0.11
CA ILE A 171 6.27 16.24 1.01
C ILE A 171 7.35 15.26 0.54
N ARG A 172 8.59 15.62 0.79
CA ARG A 172 9.77 14.81 0.47
C ARG A 172 10.52 14.33 1.70
N GLU A 173 10.37 15.07 2.81
CA GLU A 173 11.04 14.74 4.07
C GLU A 173 10.03 14.11 5.04
N PRO A 174 10.43 13.06 5.78
CA PRO A 174 9.54 12.36 6.70
C PRO A 174 8.92 13.24 7.78
N GLU A 175 9.62 14.29 8.17
CA GLU A 175 9.17 15.23 9.19
C GLU A 175 7.85 15.92 8.82
N GLY A 176 7.62 16.16 7.54
CA GLY A 176 6.37 16.74 7.03
C GLY A 176 5.13 15.86 7.26
N LEU A 177 5.32 14.56 7.49
CA LEU A 177 4.22 13.64 7.85
C LEU A 177 3.55 14.05 9.17
N ARG A 178 4.28 14.70 10.08
CA ARG A 178 3.78 15.08 11.42
C ARG A 178 2.66 16.11 11.37
N GLU A 179 2.53 16.82 10.25
CA GLU A 179 1.47 17.81 10.02
C GLU A 179 0.15 17.18 9.56
N PHE A 180 0.16 15.87 9.28
CA PHE A 180 -1.03 15.16 8.85
C PHE A 180 -2.09 15.15 9.94
N SER A 181 -3.32 15.55 9.56
CA SER A 181 -4.53 15.42 10.39
C SER A 181 -5.70 14.97 9.51
N TRP A 182 -6.43 13.97 9.98
CA TRP A 182 -7.65 13.48 9.33
C TRP A 182 -8.53 12.73 10.32
N GLU A 183 -9.82 13.08 10.40
CA GLU A 183 -10.83 12.41 11.27
C GLU A 183 -10.34 12.23 12.72
N GLY A 184 -9.63 13.24 13.26
CA GLY A 184 -9.06 13.20 14.60
C GLY A 184 -7.79 12.36 14.76
N TYR A 185 -7.25 11.76 13.69
CA TYR A 185 -5.89 11.22 13.69
C TYR A 185 -4.89 12.36 13.61
N GLU A 186 -4.02 12.44 14.58
CA GLU A 186 -2.91 13.39 14.65
C GLU A 186 -1.63 12.69 15.08
N PHE A 187 -0.49 13.23 14.67
CA PHE A 187 0.81 12.69 15.08
C PHE A 187 0.96 12.73 16.61
N SER A 188 1.36 11.60 17.18
CA SER A 188 1.58 11.45 18.62
C SER A 188 3.05 11.21 18.92
N PRO A 189 3.82 12.24 19.34
CA PRO A 189 5.23 12.08 19.69
C PRO A 189 5.46 11.05 20.81
N GLU A 190 4.56 11.02 21.79
CA GLU A 190 4.66 10.13 22.96
C GLU A 190 4.53 8.64 22.62
N HIS A 191 3.92 8.32 21.45
CA HIS A 191 3.72 6.95 20.98
C HIS A 191 4.61 6.60 19.80
N SER A 192 5.37 7.56 19.27
CA SER A 192 6.20 7.43 18.08
C SER A 192 7.68 7.26 18.44
N ASP A 193 8.44 6.71 17.51
CA ASP A 193 9.91 6.62 17.56
C ASP A 193 10.51 7.00 16.19
N GLY A 194 11.79 6.74 15.98
CA GLY A 194 12.50 7.09 14.74
C GLY A 194 12.05 6.30 13.52
N GLU A 195 11.42 5.13 13.70
CA GLU A 195 11.02 4.22 12.62
C GLU A 195 9.50 4.02 12.55
N ASN A 196 8.77 4.40 13.61
CA ASN A 196 7.33 4.22 13.71
C ASN A 196 6.66 5.55 14.06
N PHE A 197 5.99 6.16 13.08
CA PHE A 197 5.18 7.35 13.26
C PHE A 197 3.73 6.92 13.57
N ARG A 198 3.26 7.23 14.78
CA ARG A 198 1.91 6.87 15.21
C ARG A 198 1.00 8.06 15.20
N PHE A 199 -0.08 7.92 14.48
CA PHE A 199 -1.18 8.87 14.40
C PHE A 199 -2.31 8.35 15.27
N VAL A 200 -2.69 9.11 16.31
CA VAL A 200 -3.62 8.66 17.33
C VAL A 200 -4.90 9.47 17.24
N GLN A 201 -6.01 8.77 17.04
CA GLN A 201 -7.36 9.34 17.10
C GLN A 201 -7.84 9.33 18.54
N ARG A 202 -8.19 10.50 19.06
CA ARG A 202 -8.80 10.69 20.39
C ARG A 202 -10.24 11.17 20.20
N PHE A 203 -11.18 10.49 20.83
CA PHE A 203 -12.60 10.88 20.88
C PHE A 203 -12.90 11.60 22.18
#